data_2f67e457840326764890fa97e80c9c8c
#
_entry.id   2f67e457840326764890fa97e80c9c8c
#
_cell.length_a   1.000
_cell.length_b   1.000
_cell.length_c   1.000
_cell.angle_alpha   90.00
_cell.angle_beta   90.00
_cell.angle_gamma   90.00
#
_symmetry.space_group_name_H-M   'P 1'
#
loop_
_entity.id
_entity.type
_entity.pdbx_description
1 polymer ?
#
loop_
_entity_poly.entity_id
_entity_poly.type
_entity_poly.pdbx_seq_one_letter_code
_entity_poly.pdbx_strand_id
1 'polypeptide(L)'
;VNTHGGVLPEYRGSYCNINAIINNETEYGVTLHYIQPGVDDGDIVEIKTVPVTDDSTGLDLYKESERLCYELVRDNIDSLLQGTNNRIPQQQFIDRGHACNSYKRNDTVEKKDLTLVDINNPVWLRVVRAFDSPYHEPAYIKVGDKKIYVRYRYGTE
;
A
#
# COMPACT_ATOMS: atom_id res chain seq x y z
N VAL A 1 18.91 2.26 6.37
CA VAL A 1 17.84 2.33 5.36
C VAL A 1 16.68 1.43 5.73
N ASN A 2 15.53 1.65 5.11
CA ASN A 2 14.31 0.85 5.25
C ASN A 2 13.69 0.64 3.86
N THR A 3 13.05 -0.49 3.64
CA THR A 3 12.13 -0.69 2.51
C THR A 3 10.70 -0.50 3.00
N HIS A 4 9.99 0.41 2.37
CA HIS A 4 8.62 0.78 2.73
C HIS A 4 7.66 0.37 1.62
N GLY A 5 6.58 -0.34 1.96
CA GLY A 5 5.55 -0.80 1.02
C GLY A 5 4.59 0.31 0.61
N GLY A 6 5.10 1.34 -0.01
CA GLY A 6 4.39 2.50 -0.53
C GLY A 6 5.30 3.38 -1.36
N VAL A 7 4.74 4.12 -2.32
CA VAL A 7 5.45 5.16 -3.06
C VAL A 7 5.52 6.41 -2.20
N LEU A 8 6.72 6.81 -1.79
CA LEU A 8 6.93 8.01 -0.98
C LEU A 8 7.08 9.26 -1.88
N PRO A 9 6.58 10.41 -1.47
CA PRO A 9 5.93 10.74 -0.18
C PRO A 9 4.42 10.48 -0.11
N GLU A 10 3.78 9.98 -1.18
CA GLU A 10 2.31 9.86 -1.29
C GLU A 10 1.71 8.83 -0.33
N TYR A 11 2.47 7.79 0.00
CA TYR A 11 1.99 6.64 0.76
C TYR A 11 2.87 6.34 1.96
N ARG A 12 2.95 7.24 2.95
CA ARG A 12 3.61 6.98 4.24
C ARG A 12 2.71 6.16 5.16
N GLY A 13 3.30 5.43 6.11
CA GLY A 13 2.60 4.75 7.19
C GLY A 13 2.20 3.32 6.88
N SER A 14 0.96 2.94 7.17
CA SER A 14 0.53 1.54 7.18
C SER A 14 -0.52 1.22 6.12
N TYR A 15 -0.57 -0.06 5.68
CA TYR A 15 -1.60 -0.56 4.74
C TYR A 15 -1.62 0.16 3.38
N CYS A 16 -0.45 0.57 2.89
CA CYS A 16 -0.35 1.30 1.63
C CYS A 16 -0.87 0.49 0.43
N ASN A 17 -0.63 -0.84 0.40
CA ASN A 17 -1.18 -1.75 -0.60
C ASN A 17 -2.72 -1.76 -0.61
N ILE A 18 -3.35 -1.78 0.57
CA ILE A 18 -4.80 -1.74 0.73
C ILE A 18 -5.33 -0.37 0.28
N ASN A 19 -4.70 0.71 0.73
CA ASN A 19 -5.13 2.07 0.38
C ASN A 19 -4.93 2.37 -1.11
N ALA A 20 -3.89 1.84 -1.76
CA ALA A 20 -3.69 1.99 -3.21
C ALA A 20 -4.88 1.43 -4.00
N ILE A 21 -5.39 0.25 -3.64
CA ILE A 21 -6.58 -0.33 -4.29
C ILE A 21 -7.84 0.51 -3.99
N ILE A 22 -8.06 0.90 -2.73
CA ILE A 22 -9.23 1.69 -2.34
C ILE A 22 -9.25 3.03 -3.05
N ASN A 23 -8.10 3.68 -3.17
CA ASN A 23 -7.94 4.98 -3.83
C ASN A 23 -7.96 4.88 -5.36
N ASN A 24 -8.05 3.66 -5.92
CA ASN A 24 -8.05 3.42 -7.35
C ASN A 24 -6.77 3.87 -8.05
N GLU A 25 -5.62 3.65 -7.39
CA GLU A 25 -4.33 3.90 -8.02
C GLU A 25 -4.12 2.94 -9.20
N THR A 26 -3.43 3.41 -10.21
CA THR A 26 -3.04 2.61 -11.39
C THR A 26 -1.68 1.93 -11.22
N GLU A 27 -0.91 2.37 -10.24
CA GLU A 27 0.39 1.82 -9.87
C GLU A 27 0.50 1.67 -8.35
N TYR A 28 1.22 0.65 -7.92
CA TYR A 28 1.65 0.44 -6.55
C TYR A 28 3.16 0.24 -6.52
N GLY A 29 3.83 0.65 -5.46
CA GLY A 29 5.27 0.51 -5.40
C GLY A 29 5.84 0.39 -3.99
N VAL A 30 7.14 0.18 -3.97
CA VAL A 30 7.97 0.11 -2.78
C VAL A 30 9.09 1.14 -2.88
N THR A 31 9.40 1.78 -1.77
CA THR A 31 10.46 2.78 -1.67
C THR A 31 11.56 2.29 -0.74
N LEU A 32 12.80 2.31 -1.22
CA LEU A 32 14.00 2.21 -0.38
C LEU A 32 14.38 3.63 0.05
N HIS A 33 14.43 3.89 1.36
CA HIS A 33 14.70 5.22 1.91
C HIS A 33 15.56 5.18 3.16
N TYR A 34 16.13 6.31 3.53
CA TYR A 34 16.85 6.47 4.80
C TYR A 34 15.86 6.55 5.97
N ILE A 35 16.26 6.03 7.11
CA ILE A 35 15.48 6.15 8.34
C ILE A 35 15.75 7.52 8.96
N GLN A 36 14.67 8.25 9.27
CA GLN A 36 14.68 9.52 10.00
C GLN A 36 13.63 9.49 11.14
N PRO A 37 13.60 10.47 12.05
CA PRO A 37 12.69 10.43 13.21
C PRO A 37 11.20 10.43 12.89
N GLY A 38 10.78 10.94 11.74
CA GLY A 38 9.38 10.94 11.30
C GLY A 38 8.95 9.59 10.69
N VAL A 39 7.66 9.47 10.38
CA VAL A 39 7.10 8.26 9.77
C VAL A 39 7.41 8.28 8.27
N ASP A 40 8.27 7.39 7.82
CA ASP A 40 8.65 7.17 6.42
C ASP A 40 9.01 8.46 5.67
N ASP A 41 9.67 9.41 6.35
CA ASP A 41 9.96 10.76 5.83
C ASP A 41 11.42 10.96 5.36
N GLY A 42 12.24 9.91 5.46
CA GLY A 42 13.65 9.97 5.06
C GLY A 42 13.88 10.06 3.56
N ASP A 43 15.08 10.50 3.20
CA ASP A 43 15.50 10.68 1.81
C ASP A 43 15.38 9.37 1.02
N ILE A 44 14.87 9.47 -0.20
CA ILE A 44 14.63 8.33 -1.09
C ILE A 44 15.93 7.91 -1.78
N VAL A 45 16.19 6.60 -1.78
CA VAL A 45 17.28 5.96 -2.56
C VAL A 45 16.75 5.56 -3.92
N GLU A 46 15.68 4.76 -3.95
CA GLU A 46 15.05 4.26 -5.17
C GLU A 46 13.58 3.88 -4.91
N ILE A 47 12.76 3.97 -5.96
CA ILE A 47 11.37 3.52 -5.98
C ILE A 47 11.22 2.51 -7.11
N LYS A 48 10.51 1.41 -6.85
CA LYS A 48 10.06 0.46 -7.88
C LYS A 48 8.55 0.31 -7.83
N THR A 49 7.91 0.29 -8.99
CA THR A 49 6.44 0.19 -9.12
C THR A 49 6.01 -1.02 -9.92
N VAL A 50 4.77 -1.42 -9.73
CA VAL A 50 4.04 -2.40 -10.53
C VAL A 50 2.65 -1.87 -10.85
N PRO A 51 2.03 -2.27 -11.98
CA PRO A 51 0.68 -1.87 -12.29
C PRO A 51 -0.34 -2.46 -11.30
N VAL A 52 -1.36 -1.68 -10.97
CA VAL A 52 -2.57 -2.12 -10.27
C VAL A 52 -3.67 -2.27 -11.30
N THR A 53 -4.22 -3.47 -11.41
CA THR A 53 -5.32 -3.79 -12.34
C THR A 53 -6.66 -3.85 -11.61
N ASP A 54 -7.75 -3.91 -12.36
CA ASP A 54 -9.10 -4.07 -11.80
C ASP A 54 -9.29 -5.40 -11.05
N ASP A 55 -8.39 -6.36 -11.27
CA ASP A 55 -8.40 -7.66 -10.59
C ASP A 55 -7.37 -7.78 -9.46
N SER A 56 -6.51 -6.79 -9.26
CA SER A 56 -5.50 -6.82 -8.20
C SER A 56 -6.16 -6.83 -6.83
N THR A 57 -5.70 -7.74 -5.96
CA THR A 57 -6.13 -7.85 -4.55
C THR A 57 -5.07 -7.34 -3.60
N GLY A 58 -5.45 -7.10 -2.34
CA GLY A 58 -4.49 -6.73 -1.30
C GLY A 58 -3.39 -7.77 -1.09
N LEU A 59 -3.71 -9.07 -1.32
CA LEU A 59 -2.72 -10.14 -1.29
C LEU A 59 -1.74 -10.07 -2.47
N ASP A 60 -2.24 -9.79 -3.68
CA ASP A 60 -1.37 -9.68 -4.85
C ASP A 60 -0.35 -8.55 -4.66
N LEU A 61 -0.79 -7.36 -4.24
CA LEU A 61 0.11 -6.24 -3.98
C LEU A 61 1.04 -6.49 -2.78
N TYR A 62 0.60 -7.24 -1.78
CA TYR A 62 1.48 -7.65 -0.68
C TYR A 62 2.63 -8.53 -1.19
N LYS A 63 2.35 -9.54 -2.01
CA LYS A 63 3.38 -10.41 -2.62
C LYS A 63 4.33 -9.61 -3.54
N GLU A 64 3.79 -8.69 -4.32
CA GLU A 64 4.61 -7.79 -5.14
C GLU A 64 5.51 -6.90 -4.27
N SER A 65 5.01 -6.41 -3.12
CA SER A 65 5.83 -5.62 -2.22
C SER A 65 7.02 -6.42 -1.65
N GLU A 66 6.82 -7.69 -1.30
CA GLU A 66 7.91 -8.56 -0.82
C GLU A 66 8.99 -8.73 -1.90
N ARG A 67 8.57 -8.98 -3.15
CA ARG A 67 9.48 -9.11 -4.31
C ARG A 67 10.26 -7.81 -4.56
N LEU A 68 9.56 -6.67 -4.62
CA LEU A 68 10.16 -5.36 -4.86
C LEU A 68 11.10 -4.93 -3.73
N CYS A 69 10.78 -5.22 -2.47
CA CYS A 69 11.67 -4.98 -1.33
C CYS A 69 13.00 -5.72 -1.50
N TYR A 70 12.94 -7.00 -1.87
CA TYR A 70 14.15 -7.78 -2.12
C TYR A 70 14.98 -7.21 -3.27
N GLU A 71 14.33 -6.88 -4.40
CA GLU A 71 15.01 -6.31 -5.56
C GLU A 71 15.68 -4.97 -5.25
N LEU A 72 14.98 -4.07 -4.53
CA LEU A 72 15.54 -2.78 -4.14
C LEU A 72 16.79 -2.93 -3.28
N VAL A 73 16.78 -3.84 -2.30
CA VAL A 73 17.97 -4.09 -1.47
C VAL A 73 19.09 -4.71 -2.29
N ARG A 74 18.80 -5.74 -3.07
CA ARG A 74 19.80 -6.42 -3.92
C ARG A 74 20.49 -5.46 -4.89
N ASP A 75 19.69 -4.60 -5.53
CA ASP A 75 20.20 -3.73 -6.60
C ASP A 75 20.95 -2.50 -6.05
N ASN A 76 20.75 -2.15 -4.78
CA ASN A 76 21.36 -0.99 -4.15
C ASN A 76 22.43 -1.31 -3.09
N ILE A 77 22.60 -2.57 -2.69
CA ILE A 77 23.44 -2.91 -1.54
C ILE A 77 24.89 -2.43 -1.69
N ASP A 78 25.48 -2.58 -2.86
CA ASP A 78 26.88 -2.18 -3.10
C ASP A 78 27.05 -0.67 -3.03
N SER A 79 26.13 0.10 -3.64
CA SER A 79 26.17 1.56 -3.59
C SER A 79 25.90 2.11 -2.18
N LEU A 80 25.04 1.44 -1.41
CA LEU A 80 24.78 1.78 -0.01
C LEU A 80 26.03 1.57 0.86
N LEU A 81 26.72 0.43 0.68
CA LEU A 81 27.95 0.12 1.42
C LEU A 81 29.10 1.07 1.07
N GLN A 82 29.15 1.52 -0.18
CA GLN A 82 30.15 2.47 -0.67
C GLN A 82 29.78 3.94 -0.41
N GLY A 83 28.54 4.23 0.00
CA GLY A 83 28.04 5.59 0.18
C GLY A 83 27.88 6.37 -1.13
N THR A 84 27.69 5.67 -2.26
CA THR A 84 27.55 6.25 -3.61
C THR A 84 26.11 6.26 -4.14
N ASN A 85 25.17 5.74 -3.35
CA ASN A 85 23.74 5.68 -3.70
C ASN A 85 23.09 7.06 -3.79
N ASN A 86 21.98 7.14 -4.51
CA ASN A 86 21.13 8.31 -4.52
C ASN A 86 20.61 8.65 -3.11
N ARG A 87 20.42 9.95 -2.90
CA ARG A 87 19.83 10.46 -1.67
C ARG A 87 18.96 11.68 -1.99
N ILE A 88 17.69 11.43 -2.31
CA ILE A 88 16.76 12.44 -2.80
C ILE A 88 15.80 12.81 -1.67
N PRO A 89 15.86 14.07 -1.14
CA PRO A 89 14.89 14.53 -0.15
C PRO A 89 13.46 14.44 -0.70
N GLN A 90 12.54 13.91 0.11
CA GLN A 90 11.12 13.83 -0.29
C GLN A 90 10.51 15.19 -0.60
N GLN A 91 11.04 16.26 -0.01
CA GLN A 91 10.61 17.64 -0.31
C GLN A 91 10.68 17.96 -1.80
N GLN A 92 11.65 17.41 -2.54
CA GLN A 92 11.74 17.64 -3.98
C GLN A 92 10.57 17.09 -4.78
N PHE A 93 9.95 16.00 -4.30
CA PHE A 93 8.73 15.45 -4.90
C PHE A 93 7.52 16.32 -4.56
N ILE A 94 7.41 16.76 -3.30
CA ILE A 94 6.35 17.64 -2.84
C ILE A 94 6.37 18.98 -3.59
N ASP A 95 7.55 19.55 -3.80
CA ASP A 95 7.73 20.81 -4.55
C ASP A 95 7.34 20.69 -6.03
N ARG A 96 7.34 19.44 -6.56
CA ARG A 96 6.88 19.12 -7.92
C ARG A 96 5.38 18.81 -7.99
N GLY A 97 4.66 18.91 -6.86
CA GLY A 97 3.22 18.70 -6.79
C GLY A 97 2.77 17.29 -6.38
N HIS A 98 3.71 16.43 -5.96
CA HIS A 98 3.34 15.14 -5.39
C HIS A 98 2.64 15.31 -4.04
N ALA A 99 1.61 14.53 -3.79
CA ALA A 99 0.92 14.53 -2.50
C ALA A 99 1.85 14.01 -1.39
N CYS A 100 1.57 14.40 -0.15
CA CYS A 100 2.26 13.87 1.01
C CYS A 100 1.21 13.38 2.01
N ASN A 101 0.86 12.10 1.92
CA ASN A 101 -0.18 11.48 2.73
C ASN A 101 0.44 10.52 3.74
N SER A 102 -0.24 10.36 4.87
CA SER A 102 0.12 9.37 5.89
C SER A 102 -1.10 8.55 6.28
N TYR A 103 -1.00 7.25 6.14
CA TYR A 103 -2.08 6.31 6.41
C TYR A 103 -1.89 5.65 7.77
N LYS A 104 -2.88 5.79 8.63
CA LYS A 104 -2.90 5.12 9.94
C LYS A 104 -3.63 3.78 9.83
N ARG A 105 -3.16 2.81 10.61
CA ARG A 105 -3.73 1.47 10.63
C ARG A 105 -5.24 1.49 10.92
N ASN A 106 -5.66 2.20 11.94
CA ASN A 106 -7.06 2.20 12.38
C ASN A 106 -7.98 2.80 11.31
N ASP A 107 -7.58 3.93 10.69
CA ASP A 107 -8.37 4.59 9.66
C ASP A 107 -8.59 3.69 8.43
N THR A 108 -7.60 2.85 8.12
CA THR A 108 -7.71 1.87 7.02
C THR A 108 -8.60 0.69 7.41
N VAL A 109 -8.42 0.16 8.61
CA VAL A 109 -9.17 -1.02 9.08
C VAL A 109 -10.66 -0.74 9.20
N GLU A 110 -11.06 0.47 9.52
CA GLU A 110 -12.48 0.87 9.60
C GLU A 110 -13.18 0.83 8.25
N LYS A 111 -12.47 1.05 7.15
CA LYS A 111 -13.02 1.03 5.78
C LYS A 111 -13.61 -0.33 5.36
N LYS A 112 -13.25 -1.43 6.04
CA LYS A 112 -13.77 -2.78 5.72
C LYS A 112 -15.23 -3.01 6.12
N ASP A 113 -15.81 -2.12 6.94
CA ASP A 113 -17.25 -2.15 7.27
C ASP A 113 -18.05 -1.51 6.14
N LEU A 114 -18.67 -2.33 5.32
CA LEU A 114 -19.45 -1.91 4.15
C LEU A 114 -20.95 -1.78 4.43
N THR A 115 -21.37 -1.87 5.68
CA THR A 115 -22.79 -1.93 6.07
C THR A 115 -23.62 -0.76 5.55
N LEU A 116 -23.03 0.44 5.50
CA LEU A 116 -23.71 1.67 5.04
C LEU A 116 -23.23 2.15 3.67
N VAL A 117 -22.36 1.38 3.01
CA VAL A 117 -21.87 1.71 1.66
C VAL A 117 -22.81 1.13 0.62
N ASP A 118 -23.28 1.95 -0.31
CA ASP A 118 -24.08 1.50 -1.44
C ASP A 118 -23.29 0.47 -2.28
N ILE A 119 -23.87 -0.71 -2.49
CA ILE A 119 -23.25 -1.78 -3.28
C ILE A 119 -22.93 -1.35 -4.72
N ASN A 120 -23.64 -0.38 -5.26
CA ASN A 120 -23.40 0.19 -6.60
C ASN A 120 -22.26 1.23 -6.59
N ASN A 121 -21.77 1.64 -5.41
CA ASN A 121 -20.63 2.53 -5.32
C ASN A 121 -19.37 1.77 -5.72
N PRO A 122 -18.57 2.23 -6.71
CA PRO A 122 -17.34 1.58 -7.13
C PRO A 122 -16.33 1.31 -6.00
N VAL A 123 -16.38 2.11 -4.93
CA VAL A 123 -15.56 1.90 -3.72
C VAL A 123 -15.86 0.57 -3.05
N TRP A 124 -17.11 0.07 -3.13
CA TRP A 124 -17.52 -1.17 -2.49
C TRP A 124 -16.65 -2.35 -2.95
N LEU A 125 -16.54 -2.56 -4.25
CA LEU A 125 -15.75 -3.65 -4.83
C LEU A 125 -14.25 -3.45 -4.56
N ARG A 126 -13.76 -2.22 -4.62
CA ARG A 126 -12.36 -1.92 -4.29
C ARG A 126 -11.99 -2.28 -2.85
N VAL A 127 -12.87 -1.99 -1.90
CA VAL A 127 -12.68 -2.39 -0.50
C VAL A 127 -12.68 -3.91 -0.36
N VAL A 128 -13.60 -4.62 -1.01
CA VAL A 128 -13.63 -6.09 -0.98
C VAL A 128 -12.31 -6.67 -1.51
N ARG A 129 -11.82 -6.18 -2.66
CA ARG A 129 -10.53 -6.62 -3.23
C ARG A 129 -9.34 -6.27 -2.33
N ALA A 130 -9.32 -5.06 -1.78
CA ALA A 130 -8.23 -4.58 -0.93
C ALA A 130 -8.05 -5.43 0.33
N PHE A 131 -9.14 -5.88 0.94
CA PHE A 131 -9.11 -6.74 2.12
C PHE A 131 -9.18 -8.25 1.80
N ASP A 132 -9.10 -8.64 0.53
CA ASP A 132 -9.06 -10.05 0.15
C ASP A 132 -7.64 -10.61 0.31
N SER A 133 -7.35 -11.02 1.53
CA SER A 133 -6.06 -11.54 1.97
C SER A 133 -6.26 -12.45 3.19
N PRO A 134 -5.47 -13.53 3.34
CA PRO A 134 -5.51 -14.36 4.54
C PRO A 134 -4.93 -13.65 5.78
N TYR A 135 -4.22 -12.55 5.59
CA TYR A 135 -3.54 -11.82 6.68
C TYR A 135 -4.44 -10.78 7.38
N HIS A 136 -5.65 -10.54 6.83
CA HIS A 136 -6.58 -9.55 7.35
C HIS A 136 -7.99 -10.12 7.48
N GLU A 137 -8.74 -9.59 8.44
CA GLU A 137 -10.19 -9.79 8.46
C GLU A 137 -10.76 -9.20 7.17
N PRO A 138 -11.57 -9.97 6.39
CA PRO A 138 -12.15 -9.47 5.15
C PRO A 138 -13.09 -8.28 5.35
N ALA A 139 -13.46 -7.62 4.26
CA ALA A 139 -14.59 -6.72 4.25
C ALA A 139 -15.89 -7.44 4.68
N TYR A 140 -16.80 -6.73 5.31
CA TYR A 140 -18.04 -7.30 5.83
C TYR A 140 -19.21 -6.32 5.78
N ILE A 141 -20.41 -6.87 5.83
CA ILE A 141 -21.64 -6.16 6.15
C ILE A 141 -22.21 -6.68 7.48
N LYS A 142 -22.88 -5.83 8.23
CA LYS A 142 -23.59 -6.22 9.47
C LYS A 142 -25.07 -6.47 9.18
N VAL A 143 -25.58 -7.59 9.69
CA VAL A 143 -27.01 -7.90 9.70
C VAL A 143 -27.39 -8.19 11.16
N GLY A 144 -28.02 -7.24 11.81
CA GLY A 144 -28.16 -7.24 13.27
C GLY A 144 -26.77 -7.24 13.92
N ASP A 145 -26.53 -8.17 14.86
CA ASP A 145 -25.25 -8.29 15.56
C ASP A 145 -24.23 -9.18 14.84
N LYS A 146 -24.57 -9.70 13.65
CA LYS A 146 -23.69 -10.62 12.90
C LYS A 146 -22.96 -9.92 11.77
N LYS A 147 -21.66 -10.26 11.61
CA LYS A 147 -20.87 -9.90 10.43
C LYS A 147 -21.03 -10.96 9.34
N ILE A 148 -21.33 -10.54 8.13
CA ILE A 148 -21.30 -11.37 6.94
C ILE A 148 -20.08 -10.92 6.14
N TYR A 149 -19.06 -11.79 6.04
CA TYR A 149 -17.82 -11.49 5.34
C TYR A 149 -17.98 -11.63 3.84
N VAL A 150 -17.37 -10.70 3.11
CA VAL A 150 -17.37 -10.67 1.64
C VAL A 150 -15.94 -10.88 1.15
N ARG A 151 -15.78 -11.80 0.20
CA ARG A 151 -14.51 -12.13 -0.43
C ARG A 151 -14.59 -11.94 -1.93
N TYR A 152 -13.48 -11.60 -2.58
CA TYR A 152 -13.39 -11.39 -4.03
C TYR A 152 -13.04 -12.69 -4.76
N ARG A 153 -11.98 -13.37 -4.35
CA ARG A 153 -11.48 -14.59 -5.02
C ARG A 153 -11.44 -15.82 -4.14
N TYR A 154 -11.43 -15.67 -2.84
CA TYR A 154 -11.36 -16.82 -1.94
C TYR A 154 -12.72 -17.53 -1.84
N GLY A 155 -12.84 -18.66 -2.53
CA GLY A 155 -14.04 -19.49 -2.50
C GLY A 155 -14.23 -20.38 -3.74
N THR A 156 -13.28 -20.35 -4.67
CA THR A 156 -13.30 -21.24 -5.84
C THR A 156 -12.09 -22.16 -5.82
N GLU A 157 -12.06 -23.09 -4.87
CA GLU A 157 -11.45 -24.42 -4.97
C GLU A 157 -12.32 -25.43 -4.23
#